data_7d0a8562267c5457acdd6d813e8f394d
#
_entry.id   7d0a8562267c5457acdd6d813e8f394d
#
_cell.length_a   1.000
_cell.length_b   1.000
_cell.length_c   1.000
_cell.angle_alpha   90.00
_cell.angle_beta   90.00
_cell.angle_gamma   90.00
#
_symmetry.space_group_name_H-M   'P 1'
#
loop_
_entity.id
_entity.type
_entity.pdbx_description
1 polymer ?
#
loop_
_entity_poly.entity_id
_entity_poly.type
_entity_poly.pdbx_seq_one_letter_code
_entity_poly.pdbx_strand_id
1 'polypeptide(L)'
;MSSNIFFQPFVGKDYANGGLVGKRRMILGESHYCDESCTDCGDCQLHRECMNFTQQVLGDYLNENKERQNWMRTFLKFERSLVGEETDQTMRLKIWNSVIFFNYLQVAMGGPREAGTGEQYRQAGKAFFEVIEKY
;
A
#
# COMPACT_ATOMS: atom_id res chain seq x y z
N MET A 1 16.92 -11.59 -13.35
CA MET A 1 16.03 -12.35 -12.47
C MET A 1 14.68 -11.65 -12.33
N SER A 2 13.63 -12.43 -12.35
CA SER A 2 12.28 -11.88 -12.20
C SER A 2 12.03 -11.51 -10.73
N SER A 3 11.34 -10.38 -10.51
CA SER A 3 10.95 -9.94 -9.19
C SER A 3 9.73 -10.71 -8.70
N ASN A 4 9.66 -10.97 -7.40
CA ASN A 4 8.46 -11.50 -6.75
C ASN A 4 7.46 -10.38 -6.39
N ILE A 5 7.86 -9.13 -6.50
CA ILE A 5 7.00 -7.97 -6.24
C ILE A 5 6.11 -7.76 -7.46
N PHE A 6 4.80 -7.88 -7.28
CA PHE A 6 3.85 -7.50 -8.32
C PHE A 6 3.31 -6.09 -8.08
N PHE A 7 2.69 -5.86 -6.91
CA PHE A 7 2.23 -4.52 -6.55
C PHE A 7 3.40 -3.70 -6.06
N GLN A 8 3.85 -2.75 -6.88
CA GLN A 8 4.98 -1.90 -6.52
C GLN A 8 4.60 -1.03 -5.32
N PRO A 9 5.51 -0.86 -4.34
CA PRO A 9 5.19 -0.08 -3.16
C PRO A 9 5.02 1.40 -3.49
N PHE A 10 4.26 2.10 -2.66
CA PHE A 10 4.28 3.55 -2.63
C PHE A 10 5.49 3.98 -1.79
N VAL A 11 6.39 4.73 -2.40
CA VAL A 11 7.59 5.23 -1.72
C VAL A 11 7.47 6.75 -1.60
N GLY A 12 7.35 7.23 -0.37
CA GLY A 12 7.29 8.67 -0.13
C GLY A 12 8.57 9.35 -0.59
N LYS A 13 8.45 10.56 -1.14
CA LYS A 13 9.60 11.28 -1.71
C LYS A 13 10.72 11.56 -0.71
N ASP A 14 10.39 11.66 0.57
CA ASP A 14 11.35 11.94 1.64
C ASP A 14 11.72 10.70 2.46
N TYR A 15 11.25 9.52 2.05
CA TYR A 15 11.46 8.27 2.77
C TYR A 15 12.93 7.96 3.00
N ALA A 16 13.76 8.14 1.97
CA ALA A 16 15.19 7.79 2.04
C ALA A 16 15.92 8.58 3.14
N ASN A 17 15.46 9.78 3.44
CA ASN A 17 16.03 10.66 4.47
C ASN A 17 15.35 10.50 5.82
N GLY A 18 14.34 9.62 5.93
CA GLY A 18 13.52 9.47 7.12
C GLY A 18 12.41 10.48 7.27
N GLY A 19 12.41 11.56 6.48
CA GLY A 19 11.35 12.57 6.47
C GLY A 19 10.98 13.07 7.86
N LEU A 20 9.68 13.19 8.10
CA LEU A 20 9.13 13.68 9.37
C LEU A 20 9.49 12.77 10.55
N VAL A 21 9.62 11.47 10.34
CA VAL A 21 9.82 10.51 11.42
C VAL A 21 11.29 10.23 11.73
N GLY A 22 12.21 10.78 10.93
CA GLY A 22 13.65 10.69 11.16
C GLY A 22 14.28 9.33 10.88
N LYS A 23 13.51 8.33 10.52
CA LYS A 23 13.95 6.98 10.20
C LYS A 23 13.14 6.43 9.04
N ARG A 24 13.76 5.54 8.25
CA ARG A 24 13.03 4.85 7.20
C ARG A 24 12.04 3.88 7.83
N ARG A 25 10.76 4.07 7.55
CA ARG A 25 9.68 3.25 8.11
C ARG A 25 8.78 2.72 7.00
N MET A 26 8.46 1.44 7.10
CA MET A 26 7.49 0.81 6.24
C MET A 26 6.17 0.66 6.97
N ILE A 27 5.08 1.01 6.29
CA ILE A 27 3.73 0.68 6.72
C ILE A 27 3.32 -0.53 5.92
N LEU A 28 3.00 -1.62 6.61
CA LEU A 28 2.65 -2.87 5.98
C LEU A 28 1.14 -3.11 6.11
N GLY A 29 0.45 -3.15 4.98
CA GLY A 29 -0.93 -3.59 4.91
C GLY A 29 -1.01 -5.05 4.50
N GLU A 30 -2.19 -5.62 4.54
CA GLU A 30 -2.38 -7.04 4.21
C GLU A 30 -2.63 -7.24 2.72
N SER A 31 -3.65 -6.58 2.17
CA SER A 31 -4.06 -6.84 0.78
C SER A 31 -4.81 -5.68 0.18
N HIS A 32 -4.82 -5.65 -1.15
CA HIS A 32 -5.72 -4.80 -1.92
C HIS A 32 -7.06 -5.51 -2.11
N TYR A 33 -8.11 -4.74 -2.33
CA TYR A 33 -9.43 -5.25 -2.69
C TYR A 33 -9.76 -4.78 -4.10
N CYS A 34 -10.25 -5.69 -4.93
CA CYS A 34 -10.65 -5.39 -6.28
C CYS A 34 -12.08 -5.87 -6.48
N ASP A 35 -12.99 -4.92 -6.74
CA ASP A 35 -14.39 -5.20 -7.02
C ASP A 35 -14.70 -5.18 -8.51
N GLU A 36 -13.68 -4.99 -9.33
CA GLU A 36 -13.83 -5.08 -10.77
C GLU A 36 -14.24 -6.49 -11.17
N SER A 37 -15.05 -6.61 -12.21
CA SER A 37 -15.50 -7.90 -12.73
C SER A 37 -14.42 -8.61 -13.52
N CYS A 38 -13.25 -8.75 -12.91
CA CYS A 38 -12.11 -9.44 -13.46
C CYS A 38 -12.24 -10.90 -13.07
N THR A 39 -12.49 -11.79 -14.02
CA THR A 39 -12.74 -13.20 -13.76
C THR A 39 -11.51 -13.94 -13.24
N ASP A 40 -10.35 -13.34 -13.44
CA ASP A 40 -9.05 -13.90 -13.06
C ASP A 40 -8.31 -13.02 -12.04
N CYS A 41 -9.05 -12.33 -11.19
CA CYS A 41 -8.47 -11.52 -10.11
C CYS A 41 -7.56 -12.32 -9.17
N GLY A 42 -7.70 -13.64 -9.12
CA GLY A 42 -6.78 -14.50 -8.40
C GLY A 42 -5.38 -14.54 -9.01
N ASP A 43 -5.21 -14.05 -10.22
CA ASP A 43 -3.93 -13.97 -10.91
C ASP A 43 -3.73 -12.57 -11.50
N CYS A 44 -3.53 -11.61 -10.61
CA CYS A 44 -3.32 -10.21 -10.98
C CYS A 44 -2.12 -10.01 -11.89
N GLN A 45 -1.20 -10.97 -11.95
CA GLN A 45 0.00 -10.89 -12.78
C GLN A 45 -0.31 -10.90 -14.27
N LEU A 46 -1.52 -11.29 -14.64
CA LEU A 46 -2.00 -11.19 -16.02
C LEU A 46 -2.40 -9.77 -16.40
N HIS A 47 -2.59 -8.89 -15.41
CA HIS A 47 -3.05 -7.52 -15.59
C HIS A 47 -1.96 -6.54 -15.15
N ARG A 48 -1.03 -6.25 -16.05
CA ARG A 48 0.15 -5.43 -15.74
C ARG A 48 -0.16 -4.03 -15.26
N GLU A 49 -1.28 -3.47 -15.68
CA GLU A 49 -1.74 -2.16 -15.22
C GLU A 49 -1.99 -2.13 -13.72
N CYS A 50 -2.28 -3.28 -13.10
CA CYS A 50 -2.52 -3.37 -11.66
C CYS A 50 -1.24 -3.28 -10.83
N MET A 51 -0.06 -3.32 -11.47
CA MET A 51 1.22 -3.20 -10.74
C MET A 51 1.33 -1.89 -9.94
N ASN A 52 0.65 -0.84 -10.40
CA ASN A 52 0.67 0.46 -9.75
C ASN A 52 -0.51 0.67 -8.80
N PHE A 53 -1.21 -0.38 -8.43
CA PHE A 53 -2.42 -0.32 -7.60
C PHE A 53 -2.15 0.40 -6.28
N THR A 54 -1.07 0.05 -5.60
CA THR A 54 -0.70 0.69 -4.33
C THR A 54 -0.48 2.19 -4.50
N GLN A 55 0.24 2.58 -5.54
CA GLN A 55 0.51 3.98 -5.84
C GLN A 55 -0.76 4.75 -6.16
N GLN A 56 -1.69 4.13 -6.88
CA GLN A 56 -2.98 4.74 -7.20
C GLN A 56 -3.84 4.93 -5.95
N VAL A 57 -3.88 3.94 -5.06
CA VAL A 57 -4.63 4.02 -3.81
C VAL A 57 -4.14 5.18 -2.95
N LEU A 58 -2.84 5.27 -2.74
CA LEU A 58 -2.25 6.36 -1.98
C LEU A 58 -2.43 7.70 -2.69
N GLY A 59 -2.31 7.72 -4.01
CA GLY A 59 -2.54 8.93 -4.80
C GLY A 59 -3.96 9.46 -4.62
N ASP A 60 -4.94 8.58 -4.65
CA ASP A 60 -6.35 8.96 -4.42
C ASP A 60 -6.57 9.45 -3.00
N TYR A 61 -5.99 8.77 -2.01
CA TYR A 61 -6.12 9.18 -0.62
C TYR A 61 -5.51 10.57 -0.37
N LEU A 62 -4.36 10.84 -0.98
CA LEU A 62 -3.64 12.09 -0.79
C LEU A 62 -4.20 13.24 -1.62
N ASN A 63 -5.09 12.96 -2.57
CA ASN A 63 -5.72 13.98 -3.39
C ASN A 63 -6.92 14.56 -2.65
N GLU A 64 -6.80 15.81 -2.17
CA GLU A 64 -7.86 16.48 -1.41
C GLU A 64 -9.13 16.73 -2.22
N ASN A 65 -9.05 16.68 -3.56
CA ASN A 65 -10.20 16.86 -4.46
C ASN A 65 -10.98 15.56 -4.68
N LYS A 66 -10.45 14.43 -4.24
CA LYS A 66 -11.16 13.16 -4.33
C LYS A 66 -12.20 13.04 -3.22
N GLU A 67 -13.37 12.52 -3.60
CA GLU A 67 -14.42 12.25 -2.62
C GLU A 67 -13.94 11.22 -1.58
N ARG A 68 -14.22 11.48 -0.30
CA ARG A 68 -13.84 10.56 0.76
C ARG A 68 -14.64 9.29 0.71
N GLN A 69 -13.95 8.16 0.77
CA GLN A 69 -14.54 6.82 0.72
C GLN A 69 -14.21 6.07 2.02
N ASN A 70 -15.00 5.04 2.31
CA ASN A 70 -14.86 4.29 3.58
C ASN A 70 -13.48 3.66 3.76
N TRP A 71 -12.87 3.17 2.69
CA TRP A 71 -11.56 2.54 2.76
C TRP A 71 -10.46 3.51 3.20
N MET A 72 -10.66 4.79 2.98
CA MET A 72 -9.69 5.84 3.35
C MET A 72 -9.56 6.00 4.86
N ARG A 73 -10.54 5.53 5.64
CA ARG A 73 -10.51 5.63 7.10
C ARG A 73 -9.32 4.91 7.72
N THR A 74 -8.91 3.79 7.14
CA THR A 74 -7.76 3.04 7.66
C THR A 74 -6.49 3.88 7.59
N PHE A 75 -6.27 4.57 6.47
CA PHE A 75 -5.13 5.46 6.32
C PHE A 75 -5.22 6.66 7.25
N LEU A 76 -6.42 7.23 7.39
CA LEU A 76 -6.65 8.38 8.29
C LEU A 76 -6.36 8.02 9.74
N LYS A 77 -6.85 6.88 10.20
CA LYS A 77 -6.61 6.41 11.56
C LYS A 77 -5.13 6.16 11.82
N PHE A 78 -4.45 5.57 10.84
CA PHE A 78 -3.01 5.33 10.95
C PHE A 78 -2.25 6.64 11.09
N GLU A 79 -2.49 7.62 10.20
CA GLU A 79 -1.75 8.88 10.25
C GLU A 79 -1.97 9.64 11.56
N ARG A 80 -3.19 9.64 12.07
CA ARG A 80 -3.52 10.28 13.35
C ARG A 80 -2.91 9.56 14.53
N SER A 81 -2.84 8.23 14.46
CA SER A 81 -2.16 7.45 15.51
C SER A 81 -0.66 7.75 15.55
N LEU A 82 -0.05 7.97 14.39
CA LEU A 82 1.39 8.22 14.30
C LEU A 82 1.77 9.55 14.97
N VAL A 83 0.95 10.59 14.81
CA VAL A 83 1.24 11.92 15.36
C VAL A 83 0.49 12.22 16.66
N GLY A 84 -0.50 11.40 17.03
CA GLY A 84 -1.26 11.54 18.26
C GLY A 84 -2.30 12.65 18.26
N GLU A 85 -2.65 13.20 17.09
CA GLU A 85 -3.59 14.31 16.98
C GLU A 85 -4.26 14.30 15.61
N GLU A 86 -5.26 15.17 15.42
CA GLU A 86 -5.88 15.36 14.13
C GLU A 86 -4.89 15.92 13.10
N THR A 87 -5.09 15.57 11.84
CA THR A 87 -4.19 15.93 10.76
C THR A 87 -4.95 16.72 9.70
N ASP A 88 -4.30 17.76 9.19
CA ASP A 88 -4.76 18.48 8.00
C ASP A 88 -4.05 17.94 6.75
N GLN A 89 -4.36 18.51 5.58
CA GLN A 89 -3.78 18.06 4.33
C GLN A 89 -2.25 18.24 4.29
N THR A 90 -1.77 19.36 4.83
CA THR A 90 -0.32 19.63 4.87
C THR A 90 0.43 18.58 5.68
N MET A 91 -0.08 18.26 6.86
CA MET A 91 0.52 17.23 7.73
C MET A 91 0.39 15.83 7.09
N ARG A 92 -0.75 15.55 6.47
CA ARG A 92 -0.98 14.28 5.75
C ARG A 92 0.09 14.04 4.70
N LEU A 93 0.35 15.03 3.86
CA LEU A 93 1.37 14.92 2.83
C LEU A 93 2.75 14.70 3.43
N LYS A 94 3.08 15.39 4.52
CA LYS A 94 4.37 15.21 5.20
C LYS A 94 4.52 13.79 5.74
N ILE A 95 3.48 13.24 6.36
CA ILE A 95 3.51 11.89 6.93
C ILE A 95 3.75 10.86 5.83
N TRP A 96 2.90 10.87 4.80
CA TRP A 96 2.96 9.84 3.75
C TRP A 96 4.20 9.98 2.86
N ASN A 97 4.70 11.20 2.66
CA ASN A 97 5.97 11.39 1.97
C ASN A 97 7.18 10.90 2.77
N SER A 98 7.00 10.62 4.06
CA SER A 98 8.09 10.16 4.94
C SER A 98 8.21 8.65 5.04
N VAL A 99 7.29 7.88 4.44
CA VAL A 99 7.19 6.43 4.65
C VAL A 99 7.09 5.69 3.32
N ILE A 100 7.28 4.39 3.39
CA ILE A 100 6.94 3.47 2.30
C ILE A 100 5.70 2.69 2.74
N PHE A 101 4.74 2.51 1.82
CA PHE A 101 3.56 1.70 2.06
C PHE A 101 3.56 0.50 1.10
N PHE A 102 3.33 -0.68 1.65
CA PHE A 102 3.36 -1.92 0.89
C PHE A 102 2.30 -2.87 1.43
N ASN A 103 1.49 -3.44 0.55
CA ASN A 103 0.58 -4.52 0.91
C ASN A 103 1.25 -5.87 0.74
N TYR A 104 1.14 -6.72 1.76
CA TYR A 104 1.87 -7.98 1.83
C TYR A 104 1.48 -8.94 0.71
N LEU A 105 0.17 -9.17 0.52
CA LEU A 105 -0.30 -10.09 -0.52
C LEU A 105 -0.14 -9.46 -1.90
N GLN A 106 0.36 -10.23 -2.83
CA GLN A 106 0.63 -9.81 -4.21
C GLN A 106 -0.51 -10.17 -5.16
N VAL A 107 -1.68 -10.46 -4.61
CA VAL A 107 -2.92 -10.75 -5.33
C VAL A 107 -4.03 -9.95 -4.63
N ALA A 108 -4.90 -9.31 -5.42
CA ALA A 108 -6.03 -8.60 -4.85
C ALA A 108 -7.11 -9.58 -4.36
N MET A 109 -7.73 -9.26 -3.23
CA MET A 109 -8.85 -10.03 -2.68
C MET A 109 -10.16 -9.46 -3.22
N GLY A 110 -11.22 -10.29 -3.20
CA GLY A 110 -12.54 -9.85 -3.66
C GLY A 110 -13.28 -8.99 -2.66
N GLY A 111 -12.86 -8.98 -1.40
CA GLY A 111 -13.49 -8.18 -0.35
C GLY A 111 -12.69 -8.20 0.95
N PRO A 112 -13.05 -7.30 1.89
CA PRO A 112 -12.24 -7.11 3.11
C PRO A 112 -12.27 -8.29 4.09
N ARG A 113 -13.20 -9.22 3.90
CA ARG A 113 -13.29 -10.42 4.76
C ARG A 113 -12.66 -11.65 4.14
N GLU A 114 -12.13 -11.54 2.92
CA GLU A 114 -11.46 -12.63 2.27
C GLU A 114 -10.00 -12.70 2.70
N ALA A 115 -9.54 -13.91 2.99
CA ALA A 115 -8.15 -14.17 3.32
C ALA A 115 -7.45 -14.78 2.13
N GLY A 116 -6.15 -14.58 2.03
CA GLY A 116 -5.32 -15.25 1.05
C GLY A 116 -5.18 -16.74 1.35
N THR A 117 -4.75 -17.49 0.35
CA THR A 117 -4.39 -18.89 0.52
C THR A 117 -2.98 -19.02 1.13
N GLY A 118 -2.65 -20.20 1.66
CA GLY A 118 -1.30 -20.45 2.18
C GLY A 118 -0.22 -20.21 1.15
N GLU A 119 -0.46 -20.57 -0.10
CA GLU A 119 0.49 -20.33 -1.20
C GLU A 119 0.66 -18.84 -1.49
N GLN A 120 -0.44 -18.08 -1.47
CA GLN A 120 -0.39 -16.63 -1.67
C GLN A 120 0.42 -15.95 -0.58
N TYR A 121 0.27 -16.36 0.67
CA TYR A 121 1.09 -15.82 1.77
C TYR A 121 2.56 -16.22 1.63
N ARG A 122 2.84 -17.42 1.15
CA ARG A 122 4.23 -17.86 0.93
C ARG A 122 4.91 -17.03 -0.16
N GLN A 123 4.23 -16.79 -1.26
CA GLN A 123 4.75 -15.94 -2.33
C GLN A 123 4.90 -14.49 -1.88
N ALA A 124 3.96 -14.01 -1.06
CA ALA A 124 4.03 -12.68 -0.47
C ALA A 124 5.29 -12.48 0.38
N GLY A 125 5.70 -13.51 1.13
CA GLY A 125 6.92 -13.44 1.94
C GLY A 125 8.15 -13.17 1.08
N LYS A 126 8.25 -13.78 -0.08
CA LYS A 126 9.35 -13.56 -1.01
C LYS A 126 9.36 -12.10 -1.50
N ALA A 127 8.20 -11.57 -1.86
CA ALA A 127 8.07 -10.18 -2.29
C ALA A 127 8.45 -9.22 -1.15
N PHE A 128 7.99 -9.51 0.06
CA PHE A 128 8.29 -8.70 1.23
C PHE A 128 9.79 -8.58 1.50
N PHE A 129 10.50 -9.70 1.45
CA PHE A 129 11.95 -9.67 1.62
C PHE A 129 12.66 -8.87 0.53
N GLU A 130 12.19 -8.97 -0.71
CA GLU A 130 12.75 -8.14 -1.79
C GLU A 130 12.56 -6.64 -1.51
N VAL A 131 11.38 -6.23 -1.02
CA VAL A 131 11.11 -4.84 -0.69
C VAL A 131 12.07 -4.36 0.42
N ILE A 132 12.25 -5.18 1.47
CA ILE A 132 13.16 -4.84 2.57
C ILE A 132 14.59 -4.66 2.06
N GLU A 133 15.05 -5.54 1.17
CA GLU A 133 16.41 -5.45 0.63
C GLU A 133 16.60 -4.24 -0.28
N LYS A 134 15.56 -3.88 -1.04
CA LYS A 134 15.65 -2.80 -2.03
C LYS A 134 15.56 -1.41 -1.39
N TYR A 135 14.76 -1.25 -0.36
CA TYR A 135 14.46 0.04 0.27
C TYR A 135 14.89 0.05 1.74
#